data_00ea06181983ccf23d04fbaf2da1810a
#
_entry.id   00ea06181983ccf23d04fbaf2da1810a
#
_cell.length_a   1.000
_cell.length_b   1.000
_cell.length_c   1.000
_cell.angle_alpha   90.00
_cell.angle_beta   90.00
_cell.angle_gamma   90.00
#
_symmetry.space_group_name_H-M   'P 1'
#
loop_
_entity.id
_entity.type
_entity.pdbx_description
1 polymer ?
#
loop_
_entity_poly.entity_id
_entity_poly.type
_entity_poly.pdbx_seq_one_letter_code
_entity_poly.pdbx_strand_id
1 'polypeptide(L)'
;GPDGERKLLRTHTSPVQVRVMQRRNEKLPAWIANGPPTANGEPPIRVIVPGRTYRSDSDATHTPMFHQLEGLAIGRDIHMGHLKWTLDQFIARFFETPSVETRFRPHHFPFTEPSAEMDVRCDRSGSEIKIGQGDDWMEIVGCGMVHPNVLKNCGLDPEVWQGFAFGFGIDRLGMLKYGIPDIRDTFASDVRWLDHYGFSAFAAPNPATGLS
;
A
#
# COMPACT_ATOMS: atom_id res chain seq x y z
N GLY A 1 22.43 18.87 3.49
CA GLY A 1 22.13 19.15 4.89
C GLY A 1 23.11 20.15 5.46
N PRO A 2 22.82 20.74 6.66
CA PRO A 2 23.73 21.69 7.31
C PRO A 2 25.16 21.14 7.52
N ASP A 3 25.28 19.83 7.61
CA ASP A 3 26.53 19.11 7.93
C ASP A 3 27.26 18.61 6.67
N GLY A 4 26.89 19.06 5.48
CA GLY A 4 27.46 18.59 4.20
C GLY A 4 26.97 17.19 3.76
N GLU A 5 26.13 16.52 4.53
CA GLU A 5 25.56 15.23 4.17
C GLU A 5 24.64 15.34 2.95
N ARG A 6 24.82 14.43 1.99
CA ARG A 6 23.89 14.27 0.87
C ARG A 6 22.63 13.57 1.39
N LYS A 7 21.47 14.22 1.25
CA LYS A 7 20.17 13.64 1.55
C LYS A 7 19.46 13.27 0.26
N LEU A 8 18.85 12.09 0.24
CA LEU A 8 18.03 11.64 -0.86
C LEU A 8 16.55 11.73 -0.48
N LEU A 9 15.71 12.03 -1.43
CA LEU A 9 14.28 11.86 -1.31
C LEU A 9 13.97 10.37 -1.35
N ARG A 10 13.15 9.90 -0.42
CA ARG A 10 12.84 8.46 -0.29
C ARG A 10 12.03 7.96 -1.49
N THR A 11 12.39 6.81 -2.02
CA THR A 11 11.69 6.15 -3.12
C THR A 11 10.58 5.20 -2.65
N HIS A 12 10.54 4.88 -1.33
CA HIS A 12 9.60 3.98 -0.69
C HIS A 12 9.28 4.43 0.73
N THR A 13 8.14 3.99 1.26
CA THR A 13 7.81 4.12 2.68
C THR A 13 8.34 2.97 3.53
N SER A 14 8.88 1.89 2.92
CA SER A 14 9.41 0.69 3.56
C SER A 14 10.41 0.93 4.71
N PRO A 15 11.29 1.95 4.70
CA PRO A 15 12.18 2.21 5.84
C PRO A 15 11.45 2.45 7.16
N VAL A 16 10.19 2.89 7.12
CA VAL A 16 9.37 3.04 8.33
C VAL A 16 8.96 1.68 8.88
N GLN A 17 8.64 0.71 8.02
CA GLN A 17 8.34 -0.67 8.44
C GLN A 17 9.52 -1.29 9.21
N VAL A 18 10.74 -1.11 8.70
CA VAL A 18 11.98 -1.58 9.36
C VAL A 18 12.12 -0.94 10.75
N ARG A 19 11.94 0.38 10.86
CA ARG A 19 12.01 1.08 12.15
C ARG A 19 10.94 0.61 13.13
N VAL A 20 9.74 0.33 12.67
CA VAL A 20 8.67 -0.23 13.51
C VAL A 20 9.06 -1.60 14.05
N MET A 21 9.59 -2.49 13.20
CA MET A 21 10.08 -3.81 13.64
C MET A 21 11.24 -3.70 14.65
N GLN A 22 12.19 -2.77 14.44
CA GLN A 22 13.31 -2.54 15.33
C GLN A 22 12.88 -1.99 16.69
N ARG A 23 11.83 -1.15 16.71
CA ARG A 23 11.31 -0.48 17.92
C ARG A 23 10.17 -1.24 18.60
N ARG A 24 9.91 -2.49 18.22
CA ARG A 24 8.78 -3.28 18.74
C ARG A 24 8.70 -3.40 20.26
N ASN A 25 9.84 -3.27 20.95
CA ASN A 25 9.94 -3.32 22.41
C ASN A 25 9.73 -1.94 23.08
N GLU A 26 9.66 -0.87 22.31
CA GLU A 26 9.30 0.45 22.81
C GLU A 26 7.78 0.54 22.92
N LYS A 27 7.27 1.39 23.84
CA LYS A 27 5.84 1.71 23.87
C LYS A 27 5.46 2.44 22.59
N LEU A 28 5.01 1.67 21.59
CA LEU A 28 4.47 2.23 20.37
C LEU A 28 3.14 2.93 20.66
N PRO A 29 2.83 4.06 19.99
CA PRO A 29 1.52 4.67 20.06
C PRO A 29 0.41 3.65 19.78
N ALA A 30 -0.72 3.78 20.44
CA ALA A 30 -1.83 2.81 20.34
C ALA A 30 -2.32 2.57 18.90
N TRP A 31 -2.17 3.53 17.99
CA TRP A 31 -2.52 3.41 16.58
C TRP A 31 -1.55 2.52 15.77
N ILE A 32 -0.35 2.22 16.32
CA ILE A 32 0.62 1.29 15.71
C ILE A 32 0.51 -0.10 16.36
N ALA A 33 0.08 -0.17 17.62
CA ALA A 33 0.14 -1.36 18.47
C ALA A 33 -1.17 -2.17 18.55
N ASN A 34 -2.06 -2.08 17.58
CA ASN A 34 -3.39 -2.71 17.63
C ASN A 34 -3.37 -4.21 17.31
N GLY A 35 -3.16 -5.03 18.31
CA GLY A 35 -3.39 -6.47 18.28
C GLY A 35 -3.31 -7.06 19.69
N PRO A 36 -4.00 -8.17 19.97
CA PRO A 36 -3.83 -8.86 21.24
C PRO A 36 -2.37 -9.31 21.38
N PRO A 37 -1.80 -9.29 22.59
CA PRO A 37 -0.46 -9.82 22.85
C PRO A 37 -0.41 -11.29 22.39
N THR A 38 0.72 -11.70 21.85
CA THR A 38 0.98 -13.13 21.63
C THR A 38 1.11 -13.83 22.98
N ALA A 39 1.00 -15.17 23.00
CA ALA A 39 1.11 -15.97 24.21
C ALA A 39 2.41 -15.72 25.01
N ASN A 40 3.43 -15.12 24.41
CA ASN A 40 4.71 -14.76 25.03
C ASN A 40 4.83 -13.25 25.35
N GLY A 41 3.73 -12.48 25.31
CA GLY A 41 3.71 -11.06 25.68
C GLY A 41 4.22 -10.08 24.59
N GLU A 42 4.77 -10.55 23.48
CA GLU A 42 5.16 -9.69 22.36
C GLU A 42 3.94 -9.44 21.45
N PRO A 43 3.57 -8.17 21.21
CA PRO A 43 2.44 -7.86 20.35
C PRO A 43 2.75 -8.20 18.89
N PRO A 44 1.79 -8.75 18.13
CA PRO A 44 1.94 -8.84 16.69
C PRO A 44 2.06 -7.43 16.10
N ILE A 45 2.94 -7.27 15.10
CA ILE A 45 3.10 -5.99 14.40
C ILE A 45 2.07 -5.97 13.27
N ARG A 46 1.23 -4.94 13.25
CA ARG A 46 0.33 -4.63 12.14
C ARG A 46 0.35 -3.13 11.95
N VAL A 47 0.87 -2.70 10.80
CA VAL A 47 1.05 -1.27 10.52
C VAL A 47 0.77 -0.95 9.07
N ILE A 48 0.16 0.20 8.83
CA ILE A 48 0.09 0.84 7.52
C ILE A 48 0.93 2.11 7.54
N VAL A 49 1.64 2.35 6.45
CA VAL A 49 2.62 3.45 6.34
C VAL A 49 2.30 4.27 5.10
N PRO A 50 1.38 5.24 5.17
CA PRO A 50 1.19 6.20 4.10
C PRO A 50 2.30 7.23 4.09
N GLY A 51 2.64 7.73 2.90
CA GLY A 51 3.61 8.81 2.80
C GLY A 51 4.00 9.15 1.37
N ARG A 52 4.61 10.32 1.22
CA ARG A 52 5.16 10.78 -0.06
C ARG A 52 6.41 10.00 -0.41
N THR A 53 6.51 9.64 -1.68
CA THR A 53 7.67 8.98 -2.29
C THR A 53 8.05 9.67 -3.58
N TYR A 54 9.29 9.47 -4.04
CA TYR A 54 9.87 10.24 -5.13
C TYR A 54 10.61 9.31 -6.08
N ARG A 55 10.34 9.43 -7.39
CA ARG A 55 11.01 8.71 -8.48
C ARG A 55 11.16 9.63 -9.67
N SER A 56 12.06 9.32 -10.57
CA SER A 56 12.31 10.14 -11.78
C SER A 56 11.33 9.88 -12.94
N ASP A 57 10.15 9.34 -12.63
CA ASP A 57 9.13 9.02 -13.62
C ASP A 57 8.16 10.20 -13.82
N SER A 58 7.74 10.45 -15.06
CA SER A 58 6.78 11.52 -15.39
C SER A 58 6.04 11.20 -16.69
N ASP A 59 4.80 10.73 -16.56
CA ASP A 59 3.87 10.51 -17.67
C ASP A 59 2.41 10.66 -17.18
N ALA A 60 1.41 10.26 -17.96
CA ALA A 60 0.00 10.36 -17.57
C ALA A 60 -0.37 9.47 -16.36
N THR A 61 0.45 8.49 -16.02
CA THR A 61 0.24 7.53 -14.93
C THR A 61 1.28 7.62 -13.81
N HIS A 62 2.31 8.46 -14.00
CA HIS A 62 3.41 8.63 -13.05
C HIS A 62 3.76 10.11 -12.87
N THR A 63 4.05 10.49 -11.63
CA THR A 63 4.59 11.80 -11.27
C THR A 63 5.89 11.64 -10.47
N PRO A 64 6.81 12.61 -10.51
CA PRO A 64 8.04 12.55 -9.74
C PRO A 64 7.83 12.46 -8.22
N MET A 65 6.69 12.91 -7.72
CA MET A 65 6.24 12.76 -6.34
C MET A 65 4.84 12.14 -6.36
N PHE A 66 4.65 11.09 -5.57
CA PHE A 66 3.35 10.44 -5.41
C PHE A 66 3.18 9.94 -3.98
N HIS A 67 1.97 9.54 -3.63
CA HIS A 67 1.66 8.99 -2.32
C HIS A 67 1.63 7.46 -2.40
N GLN A 68 2.41 6.83 -1.53
CA GLN A 68 2.45 5.38 -1.39
C GLN A 68 1.84 4.99 -0.04
N LEU A 69 1.12 3.88 -0.02
CA LEU A 69 0.73 3.19 1.20
C LEU A 69 1.35 1.81 1.20
N GLU A 70 2.07 1.49 2.26
CA GLU A 70 2.56 0.14 2.50
C GLU A 70 1.92 -0.44 3.75
N GLY A 71 1.69 -1.74 3.75
CA GLY A 71 1.23 -2.50 4.89
C GLY A 71 2.22 -3.57 5.29
N LEU A 72 2.33 -3.82 6.59
CA LEU A 72 3.15 -4.87 7.19
C LEU A 72 2.36 -5.60 8.26
N ALA A 73 2.39 -6.92 8.21
CA ALA A 73 1.90 -7.76 9.30
C ALA A 73 2.95 -8.79 9.69
N ILE A 74 3.31 -8.86 10.97
CA ILE A 74 4.23 -9.85 11.54
C ILE A 74 3.50 -10.62 12.65
N GLY A 75 3.64 -11.93 12.65
CA GLY A 75 3.08 -12.82 13.66
C GLY A 75 3.66 -14.22 13.53
N ARG A 76 3.24 -15.14 14.40
CA ARG A 76 3.77 -16.53 14.39
C ARG A 76 3.16 -17.38 13.27
N ASP A 77 1.87 -17.14 12.98
CA ASP A 77 1.08 -17.96 12.06
C ASP A 77 0.74 -17.21 10.77
N ILE A 78 1.48 -16.15 10.46
CA ILE A 78 1.26 -15.36 9.23
C ILE A 78 1.77 -16.14 8.02
N HIS A 79 0.94 -16.22 6.97
CA HIS A 79 1.28 -16.90 5.72
C HIS A 79 0.66 -16.20 4.50
N MET A 80 1.05 -16.64 3.30
CA MET A 80 0.61 -16.06 2.03
C MET A 80 -0.91 -15.99 1.85
N GLY A 81 -1.66 -16.92 2.44
CA GLY A 81 -3.14 -16.90 2.44
C GLY A 81 -3.72 -15.69 3.17
N HIS A 82 -3.10 -15.25 4.26
CA HIS A 82 -3.51 -14.03 4.97
C HIS A 82 -3.25 -12.78 4.13
N LEU A 83 -2.11 -12.72 3.43
CA LEU A 83 -1.82 -11.63 2.50
C LEU A 83 -2.87 -11.58 1.40
N LYS A 84 -3.11 -12.71 0.71
CA LYS A 84 -4.11 -12.80 -0.35
C LYS A 84 -5.48 -12.34 0.12
N TRP A 85 -5.97 -12.89 1.22
CA TRP A 85 -7.26 -12.52 1.79
C TRP A 85 -7.35 -11.02 2.12
N THR A 86 -6.29 -10.46 2.72
CA THR A 86 -6.23 -9.03 3.07
C THR A 86 -6.38 -8.15 1.84
N LEU A 87 -5.65 -8.48 0.77
CA LEU A 87 -5.68 -7.71 -0.47
C LEU A 87 -7.00 -7.88 -1.22
N ASP A 88 -7.55 -9.10 -1.29
CA ASP A 88 -8.86 -9.36 -1.90
C ASP A 88 -9.96 -8.56 -1.19
N GLN A 89 -9.96 -8.55 0.16
CA GLN A 89 -10.92 -7.77 0.96
C GLN A 89 -10.75 -6.27 0.77
N PHE A 90 -9.50 -5.79 0.66
CA PHE A 90 -9.24 -4.39 0.40
C PHE A 90 -9.79 -3.96 -0.96
N ILE A 91 -9.48 -4.69 -2.03
CA ILE A 91 -9.90 -4.36 -3.38
C ILE A 91 -11.43 -4.36 -3.50
N ALA A 92 -12.10 -5.41 -2.99
CA ALA A 92 -13.54 -5.51 -3.04
C ALA A 92 -14.23 -4.32 -2.35
N ARG A 93 -13.74 -3.93 -1.16
CA ARG A 93 -14.29 -2.81 -0.40
C ARG A 93 -13.95 -1.45 -1.01
N PHE A 94 -12.71 -1.29 -1.49
CA PHE A 94 -12.26 -0.02 -2.05
C PHE A 94 -13.00 0.33 -3.34
N PHE A 95 -13.17 -0.65 -4.24
CA PHE A 95 -13.90 -0.47 -5.50
C PHE A 95 -15.41 -0.73 -5.37
N GLU A 96 -15.90 -1.06 -4.15
CA GLU A 96 -17.33 -1.27 -3.87
C GLU A 96 -17.97 -2.32 -4.78
N THR A 97 -17.21 -3.36 -5.09
CA THR A 97 -17.66 -4.48 -5.91
C THR A 97 -17.79 -5.75 -5.07
N PRO A 98 -18.84 -6.57 -5.24
CA PRO A 98 -19.07 -7.75 -4.41
C PRO A 98 -17.98 -8.81 -4.57
N SER A 99 -17.36 -8.88 -5.73
CA SER A 99 -16.19 -9.71 -5.99
C SER A 99 -15.37 -9.12 -7.11
N VAL A 100 -14.04 -9.11 -6.94
CA VAL A 100 -13.09 -8.79 -7.99
C VAL A 100 -12.20 -10.00 -8.19
N GLU A 101 -12.11 -10.48 -9.42
CA GLU A 101 -11.16 -11.54 -9.74
C GLU A 101 -9.74 -10.99 -9.66
N THR A 102 -8.92 -11.63 -8.84
CA THR A 102 -7.51 -11.26 -8.63
C THR A 102 -6.61 -12.41 -9.04
N ARG A 103 -5.43 -12.09 -9.54
CA ARG A 103 -4.38 -13.08 -9.76
C ARG A 103 -3.06 -12.57 -9.19
N PHE A 104 -2.24 -13.50 -8.71
CA PHE A 104 -0.91 -13.23 -8.21
C PHE A 104 0.11 -13.77 -9.22
N ARG A 105 0.93 -12.86 -9.75
CA ARG A 105 2.04 -13.21 -10.65
C ARG A 105 3.33 -13.20 -9.86
N PRO A 106 4.17 -14.24 -9.93
CA PRO A 106 5.50 -14.20 -9.33
C PRO A 106 6.28 -12.98 -9.82
N HIS A 107 6.92 -12.31 -8.89
CA HIS A 107 7.80 -11.17 -9.14
C HIS A 107 8.99 -11.23 -8.18
N HIS A 108 10.02 -10.44 -8.42
CA HIS A 108 11.16 -10.35 -7.52
C HIS A 108 11.24 -9.00 -6.84
N PHE A 109 11.19 -9.03 -5.50
CA PHE A 109 11.55 -7.89 -4.66
C PHE A 109 12.64 -8.33 -3.67
N PRO A 110 13.70 -7.52 -3.43
CA PRO A 110 14.83 -7.95 -2.60
C PRO A 110 14.50 -8.09 -1.10
N PHE A 111 13.32 -7.61 -0.69
CA PHE A 111 12.86 -7.58 0.71
C PHE A 111 11.68 -8.52 1.01
N THR A 112 11.21 -9.27 0.01
CA THR A 112 10.15 -10.29 0.17
C THR A 112 10.51 -11.58 -0.55
N GLU A 113 10.09 -12.74 0.03
CA GLU A 113 10.22 -14.06 -0.59
C GLU A 113 9.20 -15.05 0.03
N PRO A 114 8.25 -15.63 -0.74
CA PRO A 114 7.97 -15.32 -2.14
C PRO A 114 7.42 -13.91 -2.35
N SER A 115 7.70 -13.37 -3.53
CA SER A 115 7.20 -12.06 -3.95
C SER A 115 6.22 -12.21 -5.10
N ALA A 116 5.24 -11.32 -5.17
CA ALA A 116 4.25 -11.29 -6.24
C ALA A 116 3.79 -9.87 -6.55
N GLU A 117 3.31 -9.68 -7.76
CA GLU A 117 2.42 -8.59 -8.13
C GLU A 117 1.00 -9.12 -8.19
N MET A 118 0.06 -8.35 -7.65
CA MET A 118 -1.36 -8.67 -7.75
C MET A 118 -2.01 -7.82 -8.84
N ASP A 119 -2.62 -8.52 -9.79
CA ASP A 119 -3.47 -7.92 -10.81
C ASP A 119 -4.94 -8.08 -10.44
N VAL A 120 -5.75 -7.14 -10.89
CA VAL A 120 -7.21 -7.19 -10.84
C VAL A 120 -7.78 -7.26 -12.25
N ARG A 121 -8.88 -7.99 -12.40
CA ARG A 121 -9.61 -8.05 -13.66
C ARG A 121 -10.28 -6.71 -13.94
N CYS A 122 -10.22 -6.23 -15.18
CA CYS A 122 -10.78 -4.95 -15.58
C CYS A 122 -11.23 -4.93 -17.04
N ASP A 123 -12.05 -3.96 -17.40
CA ASP A 123 -12.36 -3.60 -18.78
C ASP A 123 -11.66 -2.28 -19.13
N ARG A 124 -10.86 -2.29 -20.17
CA ARG A 124 -10.09 -1.16 -20.69
C ARG A 124 -10.55 -0.72 -22.10
N SER A 125 -11.66 -1.26 -22.59
CA SER A 125 -12.16 -0.98 -23.94
C SER A 125 -12.77 0.42 -24.09
N GLY A 126 -13.19 1.03 -23.00
CA GLY A 126 -13.78 2.38 -22.95
C GLY A 126 -12.80 3.49 -22.53
N SER A 127 -13.35 4.70 -22.36
CA SER A 127 -12.60 5.84 -21.83
C SER A 127 -12.28 5.72 -20.33
N GLU A 128 -13.06 4.91 -19.61
CA GLU A 128 -12.88 4.63 -18.19
C GLU A 128 -12.54 3.17 -17.96
N ILE A 129 -11.68 2.90 -17.01
CA ILE A 129 -11.32 1.56 -16.60
C ILE A 129 -12.35 1.05 -15.60
N LYS A 130 -13.01 -0.08 -15.89
CA LYS A 130 -14.00 -0.69 -15.02
C LYS A 130 -13.41 -1.90 -14.31
N ILE A 131 -13.18 -1.78 -13.02
CA ILE A 131 -12.65 -2.87 -12.19
C ILE A 131 -13.72 -3.95 -11.99
N GLY A 132 -13.29 -5.22 -12.06
CA GLY A 132 -14.16 -6.40 -11.90
C GLY A 132 -14.98 -6.76 -13.16
N GLN A 133 -14.74 -6.11 -14.28
CA GLN A 133 -15.42 -6.36 -15.57
C GLN A 133 -14.39 -6.66 -16.67
N GLY A 134 -14.87 -7.17 -17.82
CA GLY A 134 -14.02 -7.42 -18.99
C GLY A 134 -13.04 -8.58 -18.81
N ASP A 135 -12.04 -8.64 -19.69
CA ASP A 135 -11.06 -9.74 -19.75
C ASP A 135 -9.61 -9.27 -19.61
N ASP A 136 -9.40 -7.97 -19.44
CA ASP A 136 -8.08 -7.41 -19.20
C ASP A 136 -7.64 -7.56 -17.75
N TRP A 137 -6.34 -7.38 -17.55
CA TRP A 137 -5.71 -7.42 -16.23
C TRP A 137 -4.88 -6.16 -15.99
N MET A 138 -4.95 -5.65 -14.77
CA MET A 138 -4.18 -4.49 -14.35
C MET A 138 -3.48 -4.76 -13.02
N GLU A 139 -2.17 -4.54 -13.00
CA GLU A 139 -1.38 -4.57 -11.77
C GLU A 139 -1.78 -3.42 -10.84
N ILE A 140 -2.02 -3.76 -9.57
CA ILE A 140 -2.42 -2.81 -8.52
C ILE A 140 -1.42 -2.76 -7.38
N VAL A 141 -0.85 -3.90 -6.97
CA VAL A 141 -0.11 -4.06 -5.71
C VAL A 141 1.12 -4.93 -5.91
N GLY A 142 2.28 -4.44 -5.47
CA GLY A 142 3.43 -5.29 -5.19
C GLY A 142 3.35 -5.84 -3.76
N CYS A 143 3.60 -7.14 -3.57
CA CYS A 143 3.44 -7.78 -2.27
C CYS A 143 4.32 -9.03 -2.10
N GLY A 144 4.38 -9.57 -0.90
CA GLY A 144 5.06 -10.82 -0.62
C GLY A 144 5.22 -11.11 0.87
N MET A 145 5.80 -12.29 1.16
CA MET A 145 6.21 -12.61 2.51
C MET A 145 7.52 -11.86 2.83
N VAL A 146 7.62 -11.32 4.04
CA VAL A 146 8.82 -10.59 4.45
C VAL A 146 10.03 -11.52 4.41
N HIS A 147 11.08 -11.11 3.70
CA HIS A 147 12.28 -11.92 3.54
C HIS A 147 12.91 -12.25 4.90
N PRO A 148 13.33 -13.51 5.17
CA PRO A 148 13.92 -13.90 6.45
C PRO A 148 15.09 -13.01 6.90
N ASN A 149 15.93 -12.56 5.98
CA ASN A 149 17.04 -11.65 6.30
C ASN A 149 16.56 -10.28 6.79
N VAL A 150 15.40 -9.80 6.31
CA VAL A 150 14.81 -8.53 6.82
C VAL A 150 14.37 -8.72 8.26
N LEU A 151 13.68 -9.82 8.59
CA LEU A 151 13.30 -10.16 9.96
C LEU A 151 14.53 -10.23 10.87
N LYS A 152 15.54 -10.99 10.46
CA LYS A 152 16.80 -11.16 11.19
C LYS A 152 17.51 -9.82 11.44
N ASN A 153 17.61 -8.96 10.43
CA ASN A 153 18.24 -7.64 10.54
C ASN A 153 17.44 -6.69 11.46
N CYS A 154 16.15 -6.97 11.65
CA CYS A 154 15.30 -6.25 12.61
C CYS A 154 15.31 -6.89 14.01
N GLY A 155 16.12 -7.94 14.24
CA GLY A 155 16.21 -8.67 15.50
C GLY A 155 15.02 -9.58 15.78
N LEU A 156 14.32 -10.03 14.74
CA LEU A 156 13.26 -11.03 14.80
C LEU A 156 13.81 -12.36 14.30
N ASP A 157 13.57 -13.44 15.06
CA ASP A 157 13.95 -14.79 14.65
C ASP A 157 13.02 -15.29 13.55
N PRO A 158 13.52 -15.54 12.31
CA PRO A 158 12.67 -16.00 11.21
C PRO A 158 12.14 -17.43 11.36
N GLU A 159 12.69 -18.23 12.28
CA GLU A 159 12.14 -19.56 12.63
C GLU A 159 10.88 -19.45 13.48
N VAL A 160 10.68 -18.30 14.14
CA VAL A 160 9.55 -18.04 15.03
C VAL A 160 8.56 -17.07 14.42
N TRP A 161 9.05 -16.06 13.72
CA TRP A 161 8.26 -14.95 13.19
C TRP A 161 8.18 -15.00 11.67
N GLN A 162 6.97 -14.78 11.18
CA GLN A 162 6.69 -14.64 9.76
C GLN A 162 5.89 -13.37 9.54
N GLY A 163 5.88 -12.88 8.31
CA GLY A 163 5.09 -11.71 8.00
C GLY A 163 4.88 -11.53 6.51
N PHE A 164 3.92 -10.68 6.17
CA PHE A 164 3.74 -10.21 4.81
C PHE A 164 3.83 -8.69 4.75
N ALA A 165 4.20 -8.20 3.58
CA ALA A 165 4.17 -6.80 3.24
C ALA A 165 3.53 -6.58 1.86
N PHE A 166 2.95 -5.40 1.67
CA PHE A 166 2.41 -4.96 0.39
C PHE A 166 2.56 -3.45 0.24
N GLY A 167 2.53 -2.97 -0.99
CA GLY A 167 2.60 -1.53 -1.27
C GLY A 167 1.91 -1.16 -2.57
N PHE A 168 1.21 -0.02 -2.57
CA PHE A 168 0.56 0.54 -3.75
C PHE A 168 0.58 2.07 -3.76
N GLY A 169 0.44 2.65 -4.96
CA GLY A 169 0.28 4.09 -5.14
C GLY A 169 -1.15 4.54 -4.84
N ILE A 170 -1.32 5.41 -3.84
CA ILE A 170 -2.65 5.94 -3.45
C ILE A 170 -3.26 6.73 -4.60
N ASP A 171 -2.45 7.57 -5.24
CA ASP A 171 -2.90 8.43 -6.35
C ASP A 171 -3.43 7.59 -7.52
N ARG A 172 -2.74 6.47 -7.86
CA ARG A 172 -3.17 5.56 -8.92
C ARG A 172 -4.51 4.87 -8.59
N LEU A 173 -4.68 4.43 -7.34
CA LEU A 173 -5.96 3.86 -6.91
C LEU A 173 -7.08 4.90 -6.96
N GLY A 174 -6.80 6.15 -6.57
CA GLY A 174 -7.73 7.26 -6.70
C GLY A 174 -8.13 7.51 -8.15
N MET A 175 -7.17 7.54 -9.07
CA MET A 175 -7.46 7.66 -10.50
C MET A 175 -8.43 6.59 -10.99
N LEU A 176 -8.18 5.33 -10.62
CA LEU A 176 -9.02 4.20 -11.03
C LEU A 176 -10.42 4.26 -10.42
N LYS A 177 -10.53 4.69 -9.17
CA LYS A 177 -11.83 4.78 -8.48
C LYS A 177 -12.70 5.91 -9.03
N TYR A 178 -12.10 7.05 -9.35
CA TYR A 178 -12.82 8.27 -9.73
C TYR A 178 -12.79 8.57 -11.24
N GLY A 179 -12.19 7.69 -12.05
CA GLY A 179 -12.08 7.87 -13.49
C GLY A 179 -11.20 9.06 -13.90
N ILE A 180 -10.19 9.39 -13.12
CA ILE A 180 -9.27 10.50 -13.40
C ILE A 180 -8.31 10.09 -14.53
N PRO A 181 -8.28 10.79 -15.66
CA PRO A 181 -7.52 10.33 -16.84
C PRO A 181 -6.01 10.57 -16.73
N ASP A 182 -5.58 11.56 -15.96
CA ASP A 182 -4.16 11.93 -15.83
C ASP A 182 -3.83 12.23 -14.37
N ILE A 183 -2.83 11.52 -13.83
CA ILE A 183 -2.41 11.68 -12.44
C ILE A 183 -1.90 13.10 -12.14
N ARG A 184 -1.36 13.81 -13.13
CA ARG A 184 -0.82 15.16 -12.97
C ARG A 184 -1.89 16.18 -12.60
N ASP A 185 -3.13 15.94 -13.00
CA ASP A 185 -4.27 16.80 -12.68
C ASP A 185 -4.54 16.83 -11.17
N THR A 186 -4.25 15.73 -10.46
CA THR A 186 -4.40 15.66 -9.00
C THR A 186 -3.47 16.61 -8.25
N PHE A 187 -2.39 17.08 -8.90
CA PHE A 187 -1.39 18.00 -8.33
C PHE A 187 -1.48 19.42 -8.88
N ALA A 188 -2.36 19.67 -9.87
CA ALA A 188 -2.48 20.98 -10.52
C ALA A 188 -3.19 22.03 -9.65
N SER A 189 -3.89 21.62 -8.59
CA SER A 189 -4.64 22.48 -7.67
C SER A 189 -5.72 23.35 -8.37
N ASP A 190 -6.30 22.85 -9.46
CA ASP A 190 -7.37 23.55 -10.19
C ASP A 190 -8.70 23.38 -9.46
N VAL A 191 -9.31 24.49 -9.03
CA VAL A 191 -10.58 24.49 -8.30
C VAL A 191 -11.72 23.90 -9.14
N ARG A 192 -11.72 24.10 -10.46
CA ARG A 192 -12.74 23.55 -11.37
C ARG A 192 -12.65 22.03 -11.43
N TRP A 193 -11.44 21.49 -11.35
CA TRP A 193 -11.20 20.06 -11.28
C TRP A 193 -11.73 19.47 -9.95
N LEU A 194 -11.45 20.15 -8.83
CA LEU A 194 -11.99 19.76 -7.52
C LEU A 194 -13.52 19.77 -7.50
N ASP A 195 -14.14 20.81 -8.03
CA ASP A 195 -15.60 20.92 -8.13
C ASP A 195 -16.19 19.81 -9.01
N HIS A 196 -15.54 19.49 -10.13
CA HIS A 196 -15.99 18.44 -11.05
C HIS A 196 -16.05 17.06 -10.38
N TYR A 197 -15.04 16.71 -9.59
CA TYR A 197 -15.00 15.45 -8.85
C TYR A 197 -15.69 15.50 -7.48
N GLY A 198 -16.28 16.63 -7.10
CA GLY A 198 -16.99 16.81 -5.84
C GLY A 198 -16.07 16.88 -4.60
N PHE A 199 -14.78 17.14 -4.77
CA PHE A 199 -13.85 17.29 -3.67
C PHE A 199 -13.93 18.68 -3.06
N SER A 200 -14.32 18.76 -1.79
CA SER A 200 -14.26 20.02 -1.03
C SER A 200 -12.94 20.12 -0.28
N ALA A 201 -12.21 21.22 -0.48
CA ALA A 201 -10.94 21.47 0.23
C ALA A 201 -11.09 21.54 1.76
N PHE A 202 -12.30 21.78 2.25
CA PHE A 202 -12.63 21.91 3.68
C PHE A 202 -13.43 20.72 4.23
N ALA A 203 -13.78 19.75 3.41
CA ALA A 203 -14.42 18.53 3.87
C ALA A 203 -13.39 17.66 4.58
N ALA A 204 -13.55 17.49 5.88
CA ALA A 204 -12.76 16.49 6.61
C ALA A 204 -13.16 15.08 6.10
N PRO A 205 -12.20 14.20 5.78
CA PRO A 205 -12.51 12.82 5.45
C PRO A 205 -13.30 12.17 6.57
N ASN A 206 -14.49 11.69 6.28
CA ASN A 206 -15.33 11.00 7.26
C ASN A 206 -15.30 9.50 6.96
N PRO A 207 -14.78 8.64 7.86
CA PRO A 207 -14.74 7.20 7.66
C PRO A 207 -16.12 6.56 7.45
N ALA A 208 -17.20 7.22 7.92
CA ALA A 208 -18.56 6.72 7.80
C ALA A 208 -19.22 7.04 6.43
N THR A 209 -18.79 8.12 5.78
CA THR A 209 -19.34 8.53 4.47
C THR A 209 -18.46 8.17 3.29
N GLY A 210 -17.23 7.70 3.56
CA GLY A 210 -16.23 7.54 2.53
C GLY A 210 -15.86 8.88 1.90
N LEU A 211 -15.28 8.81 0.72
CA LEU A 211 -15.08 9.96 -0.18
C LEU A 211 -16.18 9.93 -1.25
N SER A 212 -17.43 9.77 -0.83
CA SER A 212 -18.57 9.83 -1.74
C SER A 212 -18.98 11.26 -1.99
#